data_51548c03ffc9a6ff0e1cfd67b4f4437f
#
_entry.id   51548c03ffc9a6ff0e1cfd67b4f4437f
#
_cell.length_a   1.000
_cell.length_b   1.000
_cell.length_c   1.000
_cell.angle_alpha   90.00
_cell.angle_beta   90.00
_cell.angle_gamma   90.00
#
_symmetry.space_group_name_H-M   'P 1'
#
loop_
_entity.id
_entity.type
_entity.pdbx_description
1 polymer ?
#
loop_
_entity_poly.entity_id
_entity_poly.type
_entity_poly.pdbx_seq_one_letter_code
_entity_poly.pdbx_strand_id
1 'polypeptide(L)'
;GYECRTAADSTSALEAVDTKRPSLVLLDVWLHGSQMDGLEVLDAIKVREPDLPVIIFSGHGNIDTAVSAVSRGAVDFIEKPFEAERLLYLVERATETERLRRENTRLRENESQIDEFTGNSAVINAVRATLKRVASTGSRVLVTGPAGAGKEVAARLLHSWSPRADKAFVIVNSARITPERFEEELFGEEADGKLVRPGLLETADGGTLYLDEVADMP
;
A
#
# COMPACT_ATOMS: atom_id res chain seq x y z
N GLY A 1 1.91 10.37 24.11
CA GLY A 1 1.58 11.76 23.74
C GLY A 1 2.12 12.09 22.35
N TYR A 2 1.61 13.13 21.74
CA TYR A 2 2.04 13.61 20.42
C TYR A 2 3.06 14.75 20.55
N GLU A 3 4.08 14.76 19.69
CA GLU A 3 4.98 15.90 19.53
C GLU A 3 4.36 16.86 18.52
N CYS A 4 4.12 18.10 18.93
CA CYS A 4 3.47 19.11 18.11
C CYS A 4 4.45 20.21 17.69
N ARG A 5 4.33 20.64 16.43
CA ARG A 5 4.97 21.85 15.90
C ARG A 5 3.89 22.80 15.42
N THR A 6 4.11 24.07 15.52
CA THR A 6 3.15 25.10 15.09
C THR A 6 3.74 25.95 14.00
N ALA A 7 2.91 26.37 13.06
CA ALA A 7 3.22 27.35 12.03
C ALA A 7 2.19 28.49 12.10
N ALA A 8 2.63 29.72 11.93
CA ALA A 8 1.77 30.89 12.09
C ALA A 8 1.10 31.32 10.79
N ASP A 9 1.67 30.94 9.64
CA ASP A 9 1.21 31.35 8.31
C ASP A 9 1.42 30.22 7.28
N SER A 10 0.92 30.42 6.07
CA SER A 10 0.98 29.44 4.98
C SER A 10 2.40 29.07 4.57
N THR A 11 3.34 30.03 4.56
CA THR A 11 4.73 29.83 4.15
C THR A 11 5.45 28.94 5.17
N SER A 12 5.40 29.32 6.44
CA SER A 12 6.02 28.55 7.53
C SER A 12 5.40 27.16 7.70
N ALA A 13 4.10 26.99 7.38
CA ALA A 13 3.44 25.69 7.39
C ALA A 13 4.00 24.75 6.31
N LEU A 14 4.15 25.24 5.07
CA LEU A 14 4.70 24.46 3.97
C LEU A 14 6.18 24.14 4.19
N GLU A 15 6.97 25.11 4.65
CA GLU A 15 8.39 24.89 5.03
C GLU A 15 8.54 23.84 6.15
N ALA A 16 7.65 23.86 7.14
CA ALA A 16 7.66 22.87 8.21
C ALA A 16 7.34 21.45 7.72
N VAL A 17 6.46 21.31 6.72
CA VAL A 17 6.17 20.03 6.07
C VAL A 17 7.39 19.55 5.28
N ASP A 18 8.00 20.42 4.48
CA ASP A 18 9.17 20.09 3.64
C ASP A 18 10.40 19.73 4.48
N THR A 19 10.62 20.43 5.62
CA THR A 19 11.78 20.19 6.50
C THR A 19 11.71 18.84 7.21
N LYS A 20 10.54 18.49 7.73
CA LYS A 20 10.31 17.21 8.41
C LYS A 20 8.84 16.88 8.27
N ARG A 21 8.52 15.91 7.39
CA ARG A 21 7.16 15.46 7.17
C ARG A 21 6.47 15.06 8.47
N PRO A 22 5.35 15.68 8.86
CA PRO A 22 4.58 15.28 10.04
C PRO A 22 3.77 14.01 9.76
N SER A 23 3.28 13.36 10.83
CA SER A 23 2.34 12.24 10.71
C SER A 23 0.90 12.70 10.39
N LEU A 24 0.58 13.94 10.73
CA LEU A 24 -0.73 14.58 10.51
C LEU A 24 -0.55 16.10 10.51
N VAL A 25 -1.36 16.79 9.74
CA VAL A 25 -1.51 18.27 9.80
C VAL A 25 -2.89 18.62 10.31
N LEU A 26 -2.93 19.51 11.30
CA LEU A 26 -4.15 20.20 11.73
C LEU A 26 -4.11 21.61 11.12
N LEU A 27 -5.07 21.94 10.29
CA LEU A 27 -5.03 23.14 9.47
C LEU A 27 -6.30 23.97 9.65
N ASP A 28 -6.13 25.23 10.04
CA ASP A 28 -7.24 26.18 10.08
C ASP A 28 -7.58 26.66 8.66
N VAL A 29 -8.87 26.81 8.36
CA VAL A 29 -9.32 27.42 7.09
C VAL A 29 -8.89 28.89 7.02
N TRP A 30 -9.01 29.61 8.14
CA TRP A 30 -8.76 31.06 8.18
C TRP A 30 -7.38 31.37 8.74
N LEU A 31 -6.39 31.49 7.85
CA LEU A 31 -5.03 31.88 8.20
C LEU A 31 -4.88 33.40 8.10
N HIS A 32 -5.11 34.12 9.21
CA HIS A 32 -5.02 35.59 9.24
C HIS A 32 -3.61 36.08 8.88
N GLY A 33 -3.52 36.98 7.93
CA GLY A 33 -2.24 37.56 7.50
C GLY A 33 -1.40 36.68 6.58
N SER A 34 -1.90 35.50 6.17
CA SER A 34 -1.26 34.61 5.20
C SER A 34 -1.56 34.98 3.76
N GLN A 35 -0.67 34.61 2.84
CA GLN A 35 -0.86 34.77 1.39
C GLN A 35 -1.86 33.76 0.82
N MET A 36 -2.03 32.62 1.48
CA MET A 36 -2.92 31.54 1.11
C MET A 36 -3.89 31.26 2.24
N ASP A 37 -5.12 30.88 1.91
CA ASP A 37 -6.05 30.34 2.88
C ASP A 37 -5.75 28.86 3.20
N GLY A 38 -6.46 28.29 4.20
CA GLY A 38 -6.21 26.91 4.61
C GLY A 38 -6.54 25.88 3.53
N LEU A 39 -7.50 26.15 2.64
CA LEU A 39 -7.84 25.24 1.54
C LEU A 39 -6.76 25.26 0.44
N GLU A 40 -6.18 26.42 0.16
CA GLU A 40 -5.05 26.56 -0.75
C GLU A 40 -3.79 25.88 -0.20
N VAL A 41 -3.55 26.00 1.12
CA VAL A 41 -2.47 25.28 1.80
C VAL A 41 -2.70 23.75 1.75
N LEU A 42 -3.93 23.29 1.93
CA LEU A 42 -4.30 21.89 1.76
C LEU A 42 -3.92 21.40 0.36
N ASP A 43 -4.32 22.11 -0.69
CA ASP A 43 -3.97 21.75 -2.08
C ASP A 43 -2.46 21.67 -2.27
N ALA A 44 -1.71 22.66 -1.77
CA ALA A 44 -0.25 22.68 -1.85
C ALA A 44 0.41 21.51 -1.11
N ILE A 45 -0.12 21.12 0.04
CA ILE A 45 0.33 19.94 0.79
C ILE A 45 0.03 18.67 -0.02
N LYS A 46 -1.19 18.54 -0.56
CA LYS A 46 -1.60 17.35 -1.31
C LYS A 46 -0.86 17.14 -2.64
N VAL A 47 -0.38 18.21 -3.26
CA VAL A 47 0.50 18.12 -4.43
C VAL A 47 1.88 17.57 -4.06
N ARG A 48 2.44 17.97 -2.90
CA ARG A 48 3.78 17.54 -2.43
C ARG A 48 3.75 16.17 -1.75
N GLU A 49 2.75 15.97 -0.91
CA GLU A 49 2.57 14.82 -0.04
C GLU A 49 1.12 14.31 -0.13
N PRO A 50 0.75 13.59 -1.20
CA PRO A 50 -0.64 13.14 -1.44
C PRO A 50 -1.22 12.33 -0.28
N ASP A 51 -0.38 11.53 0.36
CA ASP A 51 -0.76 10.61 1.43
C ASP A 51 -0.69 11.23 2.84
N LEU A 52 -0.21 12.48 2.99
CA LEU A 52 -0.16 13.13 4.30
C LEU A 52 -1.60 13.45 4.78
N PRO A 53 -2.05 12.88 5.92
CA PRO A 53 -3.37 13.20 6.42
C PRO A 53 -3.44 14.64 6.91
N VAL A 54 -4.50 15.34 6.48
CA VAL A 54 -4.81 16.71 6.88
C VAL A 54 -6.21 16.74 7.44
N ILE A 55 -6.38 17.25 8.66
CA ILE A 55 -7.67 17.56 9.27
C ILE A 55 -7.83 19.07 9.25
N ILE A 56 -8.94 19.51 8.68
CA ILE A 56 -9.30 20.93 8.60
C ILE A 56 -10.18 21.30 9.81
N PHE A 57 -9.96 22.47 10.39
CA PHE A 57 -10.87 23.03 11.35
C PHE A 57 -11.23 24.49 11.03
N SER A 58 -12.46 24.88 11.35
CA SER A 58 -12.97 26.23 11.05
C SER A 58 -13.92 26.74 12.13
N GLY A 59 -13.86 28.03 12.41
CA GLY A 59 -14.78 28.71 13.31
C GLY A 59 -16.14 29.05 12.68
N HIS A 60 -16.29 28.93 11.36
CA HIS A 60 -17.55 29.16 10.65
C HIS A 60 -17.83 27.88 9.83
N GLY A 61 -18.58 26.96 10.43
CA GLY A 61 -18.97 25.69 9.83
C GLY A 61 -20.02 25.90 8.75
N ASN A 62 -19.56 26.20 7.53
CA ASN A 62 -20.40 26.08 6.35
C ASN A 62 -20.22 24.69 5.78
N ILE A 63 -21.33 23.98 5.52
CA ILE A 63 -21.33 22.63 4.88
C ILE A 63 -20.51 22.67 3.58
N ASP A 64 -20.59 23.75 2.82
CA ASP A 64 -19.85 23.91 1.57
C ASP A 64 -18.33 23.90 1.79
N THR A 65 -17.85 24.51 2.88
CA THR A 65 -16.42 24.50 3.24
C THR A 65 -15.96 23.09 3.64
N ALA A 66 -16.79 22.37 4.40
CA ALA A 66 -16.50 20.98 4.80
C ALA A 66 -16.45 20.06 3.57
N VAL A 67 -17.44 20.15 2.68
CA VAL A 67 -17.48 19.39 1.42
C VAL A 67 -16.27 19.73 0.54
N SER A 68 -15.93 21.04 0.42
CA SER A 68 -14.74 21.47 -0.32
C SER A 68 -13.44 20.91 0.25
N ALA A 69 -13.26 20.92 1.57
CA ALA A 69 -12.08 20.38 2.23
C ALA A 69 -11.92 18.88 1.94
N VAL A 70 -12.99 18.10 2.12
CA VAL A 70 -12.97 16.65 1.87
C VAL A 70 -12.73 16.34 0.38
N SER A 71 -13.36 17.08 -0.54
CA SER A 71 -13.15 16.91 -1.99
C SER A 71 -11.71 17.20 -2.44
N ARG A 72 -10.99 18.07 -1.73
CA ARG A 72 -9.57 18.40 -1.94
C ARG A 72 -8.62 17.42 -1.21
N GLY A 73 -9.15 16.40 -0.53
CA GLY A 73 -8.39 15.34 0.09
C GLY A 73 -8.08 15.52 1.58
N ALA A 74 -8.79 16.41 2.29
CA ALA A 74 -8.77 16.39 3.75
C ALA A 74 -9.38 15.08 4.26
N VAL A 75 -8.79 14.52 5.34
CA VAL A 75 -9.28 13.28 5.97
C VAL A 75 -10.56 13.54 6.73
N ASP A 76 -10.67 14.71 7.37
CA ASP A 76 -11.84 15.12 8.11
C ASP A 76 -11.91 16.64 8.28
N PHE A 77 -13.07 17.11 8.73
CA PHE A 77 -13.35 18.53 9.04
C PHE A 77 -13.95 18.65 10.43
N ILE A 78 -13.50 19.62 11.21
CA ILE A 78 -13.99 19.90 12.57
C ILE A 78 -14.46 21.35 12.67
N GLU A 79 -15.67 21.56 13.14
CA GLU A 79 -16.20 22.88 13.45
C GLU A 79 -15.80 23.32 14.87
N LYS A 80 -15.34 24.56 15.02
CA LYS A 80 -15.09 25.20 16.31
C LYS A 80 -16.40 25.80 16.88
N PRO A 81 -16.67 25.69 18.19
CA PRO A 81 -15.85 25.03 19.21
C PRO A 81 -15.98 23.50 19.18
N PHE A 82 -14.91 22.79 19.45
CA PHE A 82 -14.88 21.33 19.50
C PHE A 82 -14.35 20.82 20.84
N GLU A 83 -14.80 19.64 21.22
CA GLU A 83 -14.28 18.93 22.41
C GLU A 83 -12.94 18.29 22.13
N ALA A 84 -12.04 18.34 23.11
CA ALA A 84 -10.68 17.77 22.98
C ALA A 84 -10.71 16.27 22.66
N GLU A 85 -11.67 15.55 23.23
CA GLU A 85 -11.85 14.11 23.02
C GLU A 85 -12.15 13.80 21.54
N ARG A 86 -13.01 14.61 20.90
CA ARG A 86 -13.32 14.46 19.48
C ARG A 86 -12.09 14.69 18.59
N LEU A 87 -11.29 15.71 18.89
CA LEU A 87 -10.06 15.98 18.16
C LEU A 87 -9.07 14.82 18.32
N LEU A 88 -8.85 14.35 19.56
CA LEU A 88 -7.94 13.24 19.83
C LEU A 88 -8.37 11.95 19.11
N TYR A 89 -9.65 11.63 19.09
CA TYR A 89 -10.18 10.48 18.35
C TYR A 89 -9.87 10.57 16.84
N LEU A 90 -10.09 11.73 16.22
CA LEU A 90 -9.82 11.92 14.80
C LEU A 90 -8.31 11.87 14.48
N VAL A 91 -7.48 12.45 15.35
CA VAL A 91 -6.02 12.39 15.23
C VAL A 91 -5.54 10.94 15.32
N GLU A 92 -6.01 10.18 16.29
CA GLU A 92 -5.65 8.77 16.46
C GLU A 92 -6.05 7.94 15.24
N ARG A 93 -7.28 8.07 14.79
CA ARG A 93 -7.80 7.37 13.62
C ARG A 93 -7.02 7.71 12.34
N ALA A 94 -6.74 8.98 12.09
CA ALA A 94 -6.02 9.43 10.91
C ALA A 94 -4.55 8.97 10.91
N THR A 95 -3.87 9.07 12.06
CA THR A 95 -2.48 8.62 12.22
C THR A 95 -2.33 7.11 12.14
N GLU A 96 -3.27 6.35 12.70
CA GLU A 96 -3.26 4.88 12.62
C GLU A 96 -3.49 4.40 11.19
N THR A 97 -4.44 4.98 10.46
CA THR A 97 -4.69 4.66 9.05
C THR A 97 -3.44 4.92 8.20
N GLU A 98 -2.77 6.05 8.40
CA GLU A 98 -1.53 6.37 7.69
C GLU A 98 -0.38 5.43 8.07
N ARG A 99 -0.26 5.05 9.35
CA ARG A 99 0.72 4.09 9.83
C ARG A 99 0.56 2.74 9.13
N LEU A 100 -0.68 2.21 9.12
CA LEU A 100 -0.99 0.94 8.46
C LEU A 100 -0.75 0.99 6.95
N ARG A 101 -1.08 2.10 6.31
CA ARG A 101 -0.84 2.31 4.87
C ARG A 101 0.65 2.31 4.55
N ARG A 102 1.47 3.03 5.33
CA ARG A 102 2.93 3.04 5.19
C ARG A 102 3.55 1.68 5.45
N GLU A 103 3.08 0.99 6.48
CA GLU A 103 3.56 -0.36 6.79
C GLU A 103 3.25 -1.31 5.64
N ASN A 104 2.03 -1.25 5.08
CA ASN A 104 1.64 -2.04 3.91
C ASN A 104 2.49 -1.70 2.68
N THR A 105 2.74 -0.40 2.40
CA THR A 105 3.62 0.03 1.31
C THR A 105 5.05 -0.49 1.52
N ARG A 106 5.60 -0.34 2.73
CA ARG A 106 6.93 -0.85 3.08
C ARG A 106 7.05 -2.37 2.97
N LEU A 107 6.01 -3.11 3.39
CA LEU A 107 5.98 -4.56 3.22
C LEU A 107 5.95 -4.94 1.75
N ARG A 108 5.14 -4.26 0.95
CA ARG A 108 5.09 -4.44 -0.51
C ARG A 108 6.42 -4.07 -1.19
N GLU A 109 7.07 -3.00 -0.79
CA GLU A 109 8.38 -2.60 -1.31
C GLU A 109 9.47 -3.61 -0.93
N ASN A 110 9.44 -4.16 0.27
CA ASN A 110 10.34 -5.24 0.69
C ASN A 110 10.06 -6.54 -0.07
N GLU A 111 8.80 -6.86 -0.34
CA GLU A 111 8.41 -7.98 -1.20
C GLU A 111 8.78 -7.72 -2.67
N SER A 112 8.73 -6.47 -3.12
CA SER A 112 9.09 -6.04 -4.47
C SER A 112 10.57 -5.66 -4.63
N GLN A 113 11.42 -5.80 -3.62
CA GLN A 113 12.85 -6.00 -3.85
C GLN A 113 13.01 -7.37 -4.54
N ILE A 114 12.52 -7.38 -5.79
CA ILE A 114 12.74 -8.46 -6.71
C ILE A 114 14.24 -8.48 -6.91
N ASP A 115 14.86 -9.50 -6.35
CA ASP A 115 16.24 -9.80 -6.66
C ASP A 115 16.32 -9.93 -8.18
N GLU A 116 16.80 -8.90 -8.86
CA GLU A 116 17.12 -9.04 -10.28
C GLU A 116 18.13 -10.16 -10.43
N PHE A 117 18.00 -10.93 -11.50
CA PHE A 117 19.06 -11.88 -11.81
C PHE A 117 20.41 -11.16 -11.83
N THR A 118 21.28 -11.55 -10.92
CA THR A 118 22.62 -10.98 -10.84
C THR A 118 23.44 -11.39 -12.07
N GLY A 119 24.10 -10.42 -12.71
CA GLY A 119 25.00 -10.66 -13.83
C GLY A 119 24.44 -10.30 -15.20
N ASN A 120 25.37 -10.19 -16.17
CA ASN A 120 25.10 -9.77 -17.55
C ASN A 120 25.61 -10.79 -18.59
N SER A 121 25.70 -12.06 -18.22
CA SER A 121 26.09 -13.11 -19.18
C SER A 121 25.04 -13.24 -20.29
N ALA A 122 25.47 -13.72 -21.47
CA ALA A 122 24.57 -13.95 -22.60
C ALA A 122 23.39 -14.87 -22.23
N VAL A 123 23.66 -15.88 -21.38
CA VAL A 123 22.66 -16.85 -20.88
C VAL A 123 21.60 -16.13 -20.04
N ILE A 124 22.01 -15.35 -19.06
CA ILE A 124 21.08 -14.59 -18.19
C ILE A 124 20.26 -13.58 -18.99
N ASN A 125 20.88 -12.91 -19.96
CA ASN A 125 20.17 -11.97 -20.84
C ASN A 125 19.13 -12.68 -21.72
N ALA A 126 19.43 -13.88 -22.21
CA ALA A 126 18.48 -14.70 -22.97
C ALA A 126 17.29 -15.15 -22.07
N VAL A 127 17.56 -15.54 -20.82
CA VAL A 127 16.51 -15.86 -19.85
C VAL A 127 15.63 -14.65 -19.58
N ARG A 128 16.21 -13.48 -19.28
CA ARG A 128 15.43 -12.22 -19.08
C ARG A 128 14.54 -11.92 -20.28
N ALA A 129 15.07 -11.99 -21.49
CA ALA A 129 14.32 -11.72 -22.71
C ALA A 129 13.13 -12.70 -22.87
N THR A 130 13.35 -13.96 -22.54
CA THR A 130 12.31 -14.99 -22.58
C THR A 130 11.22 -14.72 -21.53
N LEU A 131 11.60 -14.45 -20.29
CA LEU A 131 10.66 -14.13 -19.21
C LEU A 131 9.81 -12.90 -19.56
N LYS A 132 10.42 -11.80 -20.03
CA LYS A 132 9.69 -10.59 -20.46
C LYS A 132 8.66 -10.88 -21.55
N ARG A 133 9.00 -11.69 -22.52
CA ARG A 133 8.09 -12.09 -23.60
C ARG A 133 6.92 -12.93 -23.09
N VAL A 134 7.20 -13.88 -22.18
CA VAL A 134 6.18 -14.77 -21.64
C VAL A 134 5.28 -14.05 -20.64
N ALA A 135 5.82 -13.13 -19.83
CA ALA A 135 5.07 -12.38 -18.83
C ALA A 135 3.81 -11.68 -19.38
N SER A 136 3.89 -11.16 -20.62
CA SER A 136 2.75 -10.48 -21.26
C SER A 136 1.65 -11.42 -21.77
N THR A 137 1.90 -12.74 -21.81
CA THR A 137 0.95 -13.69 -22.45
C THR A 137 -0.11 -14.21 -21.51
N GLY A 138 0.06 -14.09 -20.18
CA GLY A 138 -0.81 -14.70 -19.17
C GLY A 138 -0.79 -16.25 -19.15
N SER A 139 0.17 -16.87 -19.84
CA SER A 139 0.31 -18.31 -19.94
C SER A 139 0.80 -18.93 -18.63
N ARG A 140 0.46 -20.21 -18.42
CA ARG A 140 1.07 -21.03 -17.37
C ARG A 140 2.52 -21.30 -17.74
N VAL A 141 3.43 -21.15 -16.78
CA VAL A 141 4.87 -21.27 -16.99
C VAL A 141 5.42 -22.32 -16.04
N LEU A 142 6.18 -23.28 -16.57
CA LEU A 142 6.96 -24.22 -15.78
C LEU A 142 8.42 -23.74 -15.79
N VAL A 143 8.96 -23.46 -14.59
CA VAL A 143 10.36 -23.07 -14.40
C VAL A 143 11.13 -24.29 -13.86
N THR A 144 12.11 -24.77 -14.60
CA THR A 144 12.94 -25.92 -14.20
C THR A 144 14.39 -25.50 -13.95
N GLY A 145 15.02 -26.16 -13.01
CA GLY A 145 16.43 -25.89 -12.68
C GLY A 145 16.83 -26.52 -11.35
N PRO A 146 18.14 -26.62 -11.05
CA PRO A 146 18.63 -27.14 -9.79
C PRO A 146 18.21 -26.26 -8.61
N ALA A 147 18.34 -26.80 -7.39
CA ALA A 147 18.13 -25.99 -6.18
C ALA A 147 19.06 -24.77 -6.18
N GLY A 148 18.56 -23.61 -5.75
CA GLY A 148 19.33 -22.36 -5.73
C GLY A 148 19.51 -21.67 -7.10
N ALA A 149 18.97 -22.20 -8.20
CA ALA A 149 19.08 -21.58 -9.53
C ALA A 149 18.27 -20.29 -9.73
N GLY A 150 17.54 -19.82 -8.71
CA GLY A 150 16.72 -18.61 -8.80
C GLY A 150 15.34 -18.83 -9.44
N LYS A 151 14.74 -20.00 -9.27
CA LYS A 151 13.39 -20.31 -9.78
C LYS A 151 12.34 -19.34 -9.24
N GLU A 152 12.38 -19.02 -7.95
CA GLU A 152 11.49 -18.04 -7.32
C GLU A 152 11.71 -16.63 -7.89
N VAL A 153 12.98 -16.23 -8.09
CA VAL A 153 13.31 -14.94 -8.72
C VAL A 153 12.71 -14.86 -10.12
N ALA A 154 12.78 -15.93 -10.91
CA ALA A 154 12.14 -15.99 -12.22
C ALA A 154 10.62 -15.84 -12.14
N ALA A 155 9.97 -16.49 -11.17
CA ALA A 155 8.52 -16.39 -10.96
C ALA A 155 8.11 -14.98 -10.53
N ARG A 156 8.84 -14.34 -9.61
CA ARG A 156 8.61 -12.94 -9.19
C ARG A 156 8.80 -11.97 -10.36
N LEU A 157 9.82 -12.14 -11.18
CA LEU A 157 10.04 -11.32 -12.38
C LEU A 157 8.93 -11.51 -13.41
N LEU A 158 8.45 -12.73 -13.63
CA LEU A 158 7.29 -12.99 -14.49
C LEU A 158 6.05 -12.24 -14.00
N HIS A 159 5.79 -12.27 -12.70
CA HIS A 159 4.69 -11.54 -12.10
C HIS A 159 4.84 -10.03 -12.27
N SER A 160 5.99 -9.45 -11.91
CA SER A 160 6.24 -8.01 -11.96
C SER A 160 6.19 -7.42 -13.38
N TRP A 161 6.50 -8.22 -14.40
CA TRP A 161 6.41 -7.80 -15.81
C TRP A 161 5.09 -8.17 -16.46
N SER A 162 4.17 -8.81 -15.75
CA SER A 162 2.86 -9.20 -16.24
C SER A 162 1.84 -8.06 -16.08
N PRO A 163 0.68 -8.13 -16.79
CA PRO A 163 -0.44 -7.23 -16.55
C PRO A 163 -1.05 -7.32 -15.15
N ARG A 164 -0.60 -8.27 -14.32
CA ARG A 164 -1.08 -8.52 -12.95
C ARG A 164 -0.07 -8.10 -11.88
N ALA A 165 0.92 -7.29 -12.23
CA ALA A 165 2.00 -6.87 -11.32
C ALA A 165 1.51 -6.11 -10.07
N ASP A 166 0.32 -5.51 -10.14
CA ASP A 166 -0.36 -4.81 -9.03
C ASP A 166 -1.22 -5.73 -8.16
N LYS A 167 -1.38 -7.00 -8.55
CA LYS A 167 -2.20 -8.00 -7.87
C LYS A 167 -1.38 -8.88 -6.92
N ALA A 168 -2.06 -9.78 -6.22
CA ALA A 168 -1.41 -10.69 -5.29
C ALA A 168 -0.42 -11.65 -5.99
N PHE A 169 0.75 -11.85 -5.39
CA PHE A 169 1.69 -12.93 -5.71
C PHE A 169 1.70 -13.91 -4.55
N VAL A 170 1.08 -15.07 -4.72
CA VAL A 170 0.91 -16.05 -3.67
C VAL A 170 1.87 -17.21 -3.91
N ILE A 171 2.68 -17.54 -2.90
CA ILE A 171 3.63 -18.65 -2.93
C ILE A 171 3.06 -19.83 -2.17
N VAL A 172 3.03 -20.99 -2.82
CA VAL A 172 2.71 -22.27 -2.21
C VAL A 172 3.96 -23.14 -2.26
N ASN A 173 4.53 -23.43 -1.11
CA ASN A 173 5.63 -24.39 -1.02
C ASN A 173 5.06 -25.80 -0.77
N SER A 174 4.98 -26.60 -1.83
CA SER A 174 4.35 -27.93 -1.81
C SER A 174 5.02 -28.88 -0.82
N ALA A 175 6.34 -28.78 -0.61
CA ALA A 175 7.06 -29.61 0.33
C ALA A 175 6.74 -29.31 1.81
N ARG A 176 6.11 -28.18 2.12
CA ARG A 176 5.75 -27.79 3.50
C ARG A 176 4.33 -28.13 3.88
N ILE A 177 3.49 -28.48 2.92
CA ILE A 177 2.09 -28.77 3.17
C ILE A 177 1.92 -30.28 3.31
N THR A 178 1.37 -30.72 4.45
CA THR A 178 1.07 -32.14 4.64
C THR A 178 -0.14 -32.55 3.80
N PRO A 179 -0.22 -33.82 3.34
CA PRO A 179 -1.34 -34.29 2.52
C PRO A 179 -2.71 -34.00 3.15
N GLU A 180 -2.81 -34.11 4.50
CA GLU A 180 -4.05 -33.91 5.24
C GLU A 180 -4.54 -32.45 5.23
N ARG A 181 -3.62 -31.49 5.06
CA ARG A 181 -3.94 -30.06 5.07
C ARG A 181 -3.92 -29.43 3.69
N PHE A 182 -3.60 -30.22 2.67
CA PHE A 182 -3.38 -29.71 1.32
C PHE A 182 -4.67 -29.10 0.73
N GLU A 183 -5.80 -29.80 0.89
CA GLU A 183 -7.09 -29.32 0.40
C GLU A 183 -7.52 -28.05 1.16
N GLU A 184 -7.41 -28.05 2.48
CA GLU A 184 -7.77 -26.94 3.34
C GLU A 184 -6.93 -25.67 3.04
N GLU A 185 -5.62 -25.82 2.86
CA GLU A 185 -4.72 -24.70 2.55
C GLU A 185 -5.01 -24.12 1.14
N LEU A 186 -5.25 -24.97 0.14
CA LEU A 186 -5.49 -24.50 -1.23
C LEU A 186 -6.88 -23.94 -1.45
N PHE A 187 -7.92 -24.65 -0.96
CA PHE A 187 -9.32 -24.33 -1.25
C PHE A 187 -10.02 -23.61 -0.09
N GLY A 188 -9.39 -23.57 1.10
CA GLY A 188 -9.98 -22.94 2.27
C GLY A 188 -10.89 -23.86 3.07
N GLU A 189 -11.49 -23.31 4.11
CA GLU A 189 -12.37 -24.02 5.03
C GLU A 189 -13.78 -23.43 4.99
N GLU A 190 -14.78 -24.28 4.79
CA GLU A 190 -16.18 -23.92 4.89
C GLU A 190 -16.84 -24.66 6.09
N ALA A 191 -17.59 -23.95 6.89
CA ALA A 191 -18.45 -24.52 7.92
C ALA A 191 -19.86 -23.95 7.81
N ASP A 192 -20.87 -24.81 7.84
CA ASP A 192 -22.29 -24.45 7.74
C ASP A 192 -22.63 -23.61 6.48
N GLY A 193 -21.95 -23.87 5.35
CA GLY A 193 -22.14 -23.14 4.10
C GLY A 193 -21.61 -21.71 4.13
N LYS A 194 -20.73 -21.39 5.06
CA LYS A 194 -20.03 -20.11 5.16
C LYS A 194 -18.53 -20.33 5.08
N LEU A 195 -17.88 -19.48 4.32
CA LEU A 195 -16.42 -19.43 4.25
C LEU A 195 -15.86 -19.01 5.61
N VAL A 196 -15.12 -19.91 6.26
CA VAL A 196 -14.44 -19.65 7.54
C VAL A 196 -13.06 -19.08 7.28
N ARG A 197 -12.35 -19.66 6.31
CA ARG A 197 -10.99 -19.25 5.92
C ARG A 197 -10.83 -19.37 4.40
N PRO A 198 -10.44 -18.27 3.70
CA PRO A 198 -10.17 -18.34 2.27
C PRO A 198 -8.93 -19.19 1.99
N GLY A 199 -8.96 -19.94 0.90
CA GLY A 199 -7.82 -20.71 0.43
C GLY A 199 -6.79 -19.86 -0.31
N LEU A 200 -5.62 -20.46 -0.55
CA LEU A 200 -4.53 -19.79 -1.28
C LEU A 200 -4.91 -19.53 -2.75
N LEU A 201 -5.75 -20.38 -3.35
CA LEU A 201 -6.27 -20.17 -4.70
C LEU A 201 -7.18 -18.95 -4.78
N GLU A 202 -8.06 -18.78 -3.79
CA GLU A 202 -8.94 -17.63 -3.72
C GLU A 202 -8.15 -16.33 -3.43
N THR A 203 -7.15 -16.42 -2.53
CA THR A 203 -6.22 -15.32 -2.25
C THR A 203 -5.45 -14.87 -3.49
N ALA A 204 -5.13 -15.81 -4.40
CA ALA A 204 -4.41 -15.56 -5.64
C ALA A 204 -5.31 -15.11 -6.80
N ASP A 205 -6.63 -15.00 -6.59
CA ASP A 205 -7.58 -14.67 -7.67
C ASP A 205 -7.25 -13.32 -8.31
N GLY A 206 -7.25 -13.30 -9.64
CA GLY A 206 -6.81 -12.15 -10.44
C GLY A 206 -5.31 -11.86 -10.40
N GLY A 207 -4.55 -12.55 -9.54
CA GLY A 207 -3.11 -12.41 -9.32
C GLY A 207 -2.28 -13.52 -9.96
N THR A 208 -1.24 -13.95 -9.25
CA THR A 208 -0.33 -15.02 -9.66
C THR A 208 -0.14 -16.01 -8.52
N LEU A 209 -0.35 -17.29 -8.79
CA LEU A 209 -0.02 -18.38 -7.89
C LEU A 209 1.30 -19.01 -8.34
N TYR A 210 2.28 -19.06 -7.45
CA TYR A 210 3.55 -19.76 -7.65
C TYR A 210 3.60 -21.03 -6.80
N LEU A 211 3.63 -22.18 -7.48
CA LEU A 211 3.78 -23.46 -6.84
C LEU A 211 5.27 -23.84 -6.83
N ASP A 212 5.91 -23.73 -5.68
CA ASP A 212 7.29 -24.16 -5.51
C ASP A 212 7.35 -25.65 -5.21
N GLU A 213 8.38 -26.31 -5.74
CA GLU A 213 8.59 -27.75 -5.58
C GLU A 213 7.36 -28.58 -5.96
N VAL A 214 6.75 -28.25 -7.10
CA VAL A 214 5.49 -28.87 -7.58
C VAL A 214 5.59 -30.40 -7.75
N ALA A 215 6.80 -30.96 -7.87
CA ALA A 215 7.02 -32.40 -7.93
C ALA A 215 6.79 -33.11 -6.59
N ASP A 216 6.83 -32.37 -5.48
CA ASP A 216 6.62 -32.88 -4.12
C ASP A 216 5.16 -32.67 -3.64
N MET A 217 4.29 -32.25 -4.55
CA MET A 217 2.86 -32.09 -4.29
C MET A 217 2.22 -33.46 -4.01
N PRO A 218 1.42 -33.59 -2.92
CA PRO A 218 0.75 -34.83 -2.57
C PRO A 218 -0.28 -35.28 -3.58
#